data_87ce5ac5dda0f899048d4b51b9ae3d5c
#
_entry.id   87ce5ac5dda0f899048d4b51b9ae3d5c
#
_cell.length_a   1.000
_cell.length_b   1.000
_cell.length_c   1.000
_cell.angle_alpha   90.00
_cell.angle_beta   90.00
_cell.angle_gamma   90.00
#
_symmetry.space_group_name_H-M   'P 1'
#
loop_
_entity.id
_entity.type
_entity.pdbx_description
1 polymer ?
#
loop_
_entity_poly.entity_id
_entity_poly.type
_entity_poly.pdbx_seq_one_letter_code
_entity_poly.pdbx_strand_id
1 'polypeptide(L)'
;MKILLLSDANSSHTMKWAFSLQKHGINILLFSLFKPKQEVSQQYLDCGITVVDANLQDKIKYLRRPNLSKLNYIKSFRLLKKTIATFQPDILHAHYASSYGVLGYLSKFKPWILSVWGSDIYDFPVKSFRNKWLLNKGLNSARTVC
;
A
#
# COMPACT_ATOMS: atom_id res chain seq x y z
N MET A 1 1.05 -3.69 -19.45
CA MET A 1 1.49 -2.83 -18.33
C MET A 1 1.18 -3.54 -17.02
N LYS A 2 2.15 -3.56 -16.10
CA LYS A 2 2.05 -4.16 -14.76
C LYS A 2 2.03 -3.08 -13.69
N ILE A 3 1.03 -3.09 -12.82
CA ILE A 3 0.95 -2.15 -11.68
C ILE A 3 0.97 -2.93 -10.37
N LEU A 4 1.91 -2.55 -9.48
CA LEU A 4 1.89 -2.98 -8.09
C LEU A 4 1.11 -1.94 -7.28
N LEU A 5 -0.12 -2.30 -6.88
CA LEU A 5 -0.98 -1.46 -6.06
C LEU A 5 -0.72 -1.72 -4.58
N LEU A 6 -0.28 -0.70 -3.84
CA LEU A 6 -0.10 -0.77 -2.38
C LEU A 6 -1.33 -0.18 -1.71
N SER A 7 -2.21 -1.00 -1.17
CA SER A 7 -3.45 -0.54 -0.54
C SER A 7 -4.06 -1.59 0.38
N ASP A 8 -5.00 -1.19 1.23
CA ASP A 8 -5.78 -2.13 2.04
C ASP A 8 -6.76 -2.90 1.14
N ALA A 9 -6.57 -4.21 1.04
CA ALA A 9 -7.41 -5.09 0.24
C ALA A 9 -8.89 -5.06 0.65
N ASN A 10 -9.19 -4.75 1.91
CA ASN A 10 -10.57 -4.70 2.42
C ASN A 10 -11.27 -3.36 2.13
N SER A 11 -10.57 -2.38 1.56
CA SER A 11 -11.15 -1.09 1.21
C SER A 11 -11.97 -1.17 -0.07
N SER A 12 -13.21 -0.68 -0.04
CA SER A 12 -14.07 -0.59 -1.23
C SER A 12 -13.46 0.29 -2.33
N HIS A 13 -12.70 1.31 -1.96
CA HIS A 13 -11.96 2.14 -2.92
C HIS A 13 -10.87 1.34 -3.63
N THR A 14 -10.11 0.52 -2.88
CA THR A 14 -9.09 -0.36 -3.46
C THR A 14 -9.70 -1.34 -4.46
N MET A 15 -10.81 -1.98 -4.09
CA MET A 15 -11.53 -2.92 -4.95
C MET A 15 -11.97 -2.25 -6.26
N LYS A 16 -12.63 -1.08 -6.17
CA LYS A 16 -13.05 -0.32 -7.36
C LYS A 16 -11.88 0.01 -8.28
N TRP A 17 -10.76 0.48 -7.72
CA TRP A 17 -9.57 0.79 -8.50
C TRP A 17 -8.97 -0.45 -9.15
N ALA A 18 -8.74 -1.51 -8.38
CA ALA A 18 -8.12 -2.73 -8.86
C ALA A 18 -8.96 -3.39 -9.96
N PHE A 19 -10.26 -3.54 -9.75
CA PHE A 19 -11.16 -4.16 -10.74
C PHE A 19 -11.30 -3.30 -12.01
N SER A 20 -11.39 -1.97 -11.87
CA SER A 20 -11.44 -1.08 -13.03
C SER A 20 -10.17 -1.19 -13.88
N LEU A 21 -9.00 -1.14 -13.27
CA LEU A 21 -7.72 -1.25 -13.98
C LEU A 21 -7.57 -2.62 -14.65
N GLN A 22 -7.93 -3.69 -13.96
CA GLN A 22 -7.89 -5.05 -14.50
C GLN A 22 -8.82 -5.20 -15.72
N LYS A 23 -10.04 -4.63 -15.65
CA LYS A 23 -11.00 -4.62 -16.77
C LYS A 23 -10.45 -3.91 -18.02
N HIS A 24 -9.54 -2.95 -17.84
CA HIS A 24 -8.84 -2.26 -18.93
C HIS A 24 -7.56 -2.97 -19.39
N GLY A 25 -7.38 -4.23 -19.02
CA GLY A 25 -6.23 -5.04 -19.46
C GLY A 25 -4.91 -4.73 -18.76
N ILE A 26 -4.95 -4.05 -17.62
CA ILE A 26 -3.77 -3.76 -16.81
C ILE A 26 -3.55 -4.92 -15.83
N ASN A 27 -2.38 -5.53 -15.86
CA ASN A 27 -2.02 -6.60 -14.94
C ASN A 27 -1.74 -6.03 -13.53
N ILE A 28 -2.61 -6.35 -12.58
CA ILE A 28 -2.55 -5.82 -11.21
C ILE A 28 -2.05 -6.91 -10.25
N LEU A 29 -1.06 -6.55 -9.43
CA LEU A 29 -0.77 -7.24 -8.19
C LEU A 29 -1.07 -6.29 -7.03
N LEU A 30 -1.91 -6.72 -6.09
CA LEU A 30 -2.25 -5.94 -4.90
C LEU A 30 -1.38 -6.38 -3.73
N PHE A 31 -0.65 -5.44 -3.13
CA PHE A 31 0.06 -5.65 -1.87
C PHE A 31 -0.72 -4.99 -0.73
N SER A 32 -1.14 -5.79 0.24
CA SER A 32 -1.88 -5.33 1.42
C SER A 32 -1.08 -5.57 2.70
N LEU A 33 -1.15 -4.64 3.64
CA LEU A 33 -0.61 -4.85 4.98
C LEU A 33 -1.46 -5.84 5.78
N PHE A 34 -2.76 -5.83 5.55
CA PHE A 34 -3.75 -6.64 6.26
C PHE A 34 -4.25 -7.78 5.37
N LYS A 35 -4.54 -8.91 6.00
CA LYS A 35 -5.15 -10.04 5.32
C LYS A 35 -6.55 -9.65 4.82
N PRO A 36 -6.88 -9.93 3.55
CA PRO A 36 -8.23 -9.72 3.06
C PRO A 36 -9.22 -10.69 3.75
N LYS A 37 -10.46 -10.25 3.93
CA LYS A 37 -11.56 -11.13 4.33
C LYS A 37 -11.76 -12.20 3.25
N GLN A 38 -12.28 -13.35 3.63
CA GLN A 38 -12.45 -14.48 2.71
C GLN A 38 -13.27 -14.12 1.47
N GLU A 39 -14.40 -13.44 1.66
CA GLU A 39 -15.27 -12.97 0.58
C GLU A 39 -14.56 -11.99 -0.37
N VAL A 40 -13.77 -11.07 0.19
CA VAL A 40 -12.98 -10.09 -0.57
C VAL A 40 -11.85 -10.78 -1.34
N SER A 41 -11.19 -11.76 -0.71
CA SER A 41 -10.14 -12.55 -1.36
C SER A 41 -10.68 -13.30 -2.57
N GLN A 42 -11.89 -13.88 -2.46
CA GLN A 42 -12.53 -14.57 -3.57
C GLN A 42 -12.85 -13.62 -4.72
N GLN A 43 -13.36 -12.41 -4.45
CA GLN A 43 -13.64 -11.42 -5.49
C GLN A 43 -12.39 -11.00 -6.27
N TYR A 44 -11.24 -10.84 -5.61
CA TYR A 44 -9.98 -10.57 -6.29
C TYR A 44 -9.56 -11.74 -7.18
N LEU A 45 -9.68 -12.96 -6.68
CA LEU A 45 -9.35 -14.18 -7.43
C LEU A 45 -10.22 -14.32 -8.67
N ASP A 46 -11.53 -14.12 -8.56
CA ASP A 46 -12.49 -14.19 -9.66
C ASP A 46 -12.19 -13.15 -10.76
N CYS A 47 -11.60 -12.01 -10.38
CA CYS A 47 -11.13 -10.98 -11.30
C CYS A 47 -9.69 -11.21 -11.81
N GLY A 48 -9.05 -12.32 -11.46
CA GLY A 48 -7.67 -12.62 -11.87
C GLY A 48 -6.61 -11.72 -11.21
N ILE A 49 -6.91 -11.11 -10.07
CA ILE A 49 -6.00 -10.23 -9.32
C ILE A 49 -5.34 -11.02 -8.20
N THR A 50 -4.01 -11.10 -8.22
CA THR A 50 -3.23 -11.69 -7.12
C THR A 50 -3.09 -10.70 -5.97
N VAL A 51 -3.39 -11.16 -4.75
CA VAL A 51 -3.19 -10.40 -3.52
C VAL A 51 -2.04 -11.00 -2.73
N VAL A 52 -1.06 -10.18 -2.40
CA VAL A 52 0.03 -10.49 -1.46
C VAL A 52 -0.21 -9.70 -0.19
N ASP A 53 -0.40 -10.37 0.93
CA ASP A 53 -0.62 -9.70 2.21
C ASP A 53 0.49 -9.98 3.21
N ALA A 54 0.78 -8.98 4.04
CA ALA A 54 1.78 -9.07 5.10
C ALA A 54 1.22 -9.66 6.40
N ASN A 55 -0.06 -10.04 6.40
CA ASN A 55 -0.77 -10.63 7.53
C ASN A 55 -0.60 -9.84 8.85
N LEU A 56 -0.58 -8.51 8.77
CA LEU A 56 -0.60 -7.70 9.97
C LEU A 56 -1.98 -7.82 10.61
N GLN A 57 -2.01 -8.19 11.88
CA GLN A 57 -3.26 -8.24 12.63
C GLN A 57 -3.76 -6.81 12.91
N ASP A 58 -5.05 -6.55 12.76
CA ASP A 58 -5.66 -5.25 13.06
C ASP A 58 -5.39 -4.78 14.50
N LYS A 59 -5.18 -5.72 15.42
CA LYS A 59 -4.78 -5.46 16.81
C LYS A 59 -3.47 -4.66 16.93
N ILE A 60 -2.60 -4.69 15.93
CA ILE A 60 -1.34 -3.91 15.93
C ILE A 60 -1.62 -2.41 15.79
N LYS A 61 -2.72 -2.03 15.17
CA LYS A 61 -3.21 -0.65 15.08
C LYS A 61 -3.46 -0.03 16.49
N TYR A 62 -3.72 -0.89 17.47
CA TYR A 62 -4.05 -0.52 18.85
C TYR A 62 -3.00 -0.90 19.91
N LEU A 63 -2.00 -1.70 19.55
CA LEU A 63 -0.95 -2.07 20.50
C LEU A 63 0.04 -0.89 20.66
N ARG A 64 -0.06 -0.21 21.81
CA ARG A 64 0.90 0.80 22.29
C ARG A 64 2.32 0.24 22.56
N ARG A 65 2.65 -0.94 22.06
CA ARG A 65 3.98 -1.55 22.25
C ARG A 65 4.87 -1.26 21.04
N PRO A 66 5.80 -0.30 21.12
CA PRO A 66 6.53 0.20 19.96
C PRO A 66 7.47 -0.82 19.31
N ASN A 67 7.87 -1.87 20.01
CA ASN A 67 8.89 -2.80 19.50
C ASN A 67 8.33 -3.90 18.58
N LEU A 68 7.17 -4.48 18.89
CA LEU A 68 6.55 -5.51 18.04
C LEU A 68 5.98 -4.95 16.74
N SER A 69 5.44 -3.72 16.78
CA SER A 69 4.95 -3.05 15.59
C SER A 69 6.07 -2.74 14.59
N LYS A 70 7.24 -2.31 15.07
CA LYS A 70 8.41 -2.04 14.21
C LYS A 70 8.91 -3.29 13.49
N LEU A 71 9.00 -4.44 14.19
CA LEU A 71 9.45 -5.69 13.60
C LEU A 71 8.50 -6.16 12.48
N ASN A 72 7.20 -6.02 12.69
CA ASN A 72 6.19 -6.38 11.70
C ASN A 72 6.24 -5.47 10.47
N TYR A 73 6.49 -4.17 10.65
CA TYR A 73 6.71 -3.27 9.52
C TYR A 73 7.99 -3.62 8.73
N ILE A 74 9.06 -4.02 9.41
CA ILE A 74 10.30 -4.48 8.74
C ILE A 74 10.03 -5.75 7.91
N LYS A 75 9.27 -6.70 8.47
CA LYS A 75 8.86 -7.92 7.73
C LYS A 75 8.02 -7.58 6.51
N SER A 76 7.03 -6.68 6.67
CA SER A 76 6.19 -6.21 5.57
C SER A 76 7.01 -5.52 4.48
N PHE A 77 8.00 -4.72 4.86
CA PHE A 77 8.89 -4.06 3.93
C PHE A 77 9.78 -5.05 3.16
N ARG A 78 10.31 -6.08 3.82
CA ARG A 78 11.07 -7.15 3.14
C ARG A 78 10.19 -7.91 2.15
N LEU A 79 8.95 -8.23 2.54
CA LEU A 79 7.97 -8.86 1.66
C LEU A 79 7.68 -7.97 0.45
N LEU A 80 7.46 -6.67 0.65
CA LEU A 80 7.27 -5.72 -0.45
C LEU A 80 8.45 -5.70 -1.41
N LYS A 81 9.68 -5.66 -0.91
CA LYS A 81 10.88 -5.71 -1.75
C LYS A 81 10.96 -7.00 -2.58
N LYS A 82 10.64 -8.15 -1.97
CA LYS A 82 10.55 -9.42 -2.67
C LYS A 82 9.47 -9.39 -3.75
N THR A 83 8.28 -8.86 -3.41
CA THR A 83 7.16 -8.72 -4.36
C THR A 83 7.54 -7.85 -5.56
N ILE A 84 8.21 -6.71 -5.33
CA ILE A 84 8.71 -5.84 -6.41
C ILE A 84 9.68 -6.62 -7.31
N ALA A 85 10.65 -7.32 -6.73
CA ALA A 85 11.66 -8.08 -7.47
C ALA A 85 11.05 -9.23 -8.30
N THR A 86 10.03 -9.91 -7.77
CA THR A 86 9.38 -11.04 -8.45
C THR A 86 8.37 -10.58 -9.51
N PHE A 87 7.54 -9.60 -9.20
CA PHE A 87 6.48 -9.12 -10.09
C PHE A 87 7.02 -8.21 -11.20
N GLN A 88 8.09 -7.46 -10.91
CA GLN A 88 8.70 -6.49 -11.83
C GLN A 88 7.66 -5.51 -12.40
N PRO A 89 7.03 -4.70 -11.55
CA PRO A 89 6.00 -3.75 -11.99
C PRO A 89 6.59 -2.65 -12.85
N ASP A 90 5.81 -2.15 -13.81
CA ASP A 90 6.15 -0.92 -14.56
C ASP A 90 5.91 0.34 -13.70
N ILE A 91 4.88 0.27 -12.83
CA ILE A 91 4.48 1.36 -11.93
C ILE A 91 4.14 0.78 -10.56
N LEU A 92 4.56 1.49 -9.50
CA LEU A 92 4.07 1.27 -8.14
C LEU A 92 3.07 2.37 -7.81
N HIS A 93 1.86 2.01 -7.39
CA HIS A 93 0.82 2.95 -7.01
C HIS A 93 0.41 2.72 -5.56
N ALA A 94 0.67 3.69 -4.70
CA ALA A 94 0.32 3.62 -3.29
C ALA A 94 -0.92 4.47 -2.97
N HIS A 95 -1.84 3.91 -2.22
CA HIS A 95 -2.98 4.62 -1.64
C HIS A 95 -2.69 4.91 -0.16
N TYR A 96 -3.08 6.08 0.32
CA TYR A 96 -2.80 6.62 1.65
C TYR A 96 -1.33 6.97 1.88
N ALA A 97 -1.06 8.25 2.01
CA ALA A 97 0.29 8.79 2.21
C ALA A 97 0.91 8.35 3.55
N SER A 98 0.09 8.03 4.55
CA SER A 98 0.55 7.69 5.90
C SER A 98 1.15 6.30 6.03
N SER A 99 0.55 5.27 5.43
CA SER A 99 0.97 3.87 5.59
C SER A 99 1.63 3.32 4.32
N TYR A 100 0.83 3.14 3.27
CA TYR A 100 1.31 2.60 2.00
C TYR A 100 2.19 3.59 1.25
N GLY A 101 1.93 4.90 1.37
CA GLY A 101 2.81 5.94 0.83
C GLY A 101 4.19 5.93 1.45
N VAL A 102 4.29 5.70 2.76
CA VAL A 102 5.58 5.52 3.44
C VAL A 102 6.33 4.30 2.91
N LEU A 103 5.64 3.17 2.71
CA LEU A 103 6.24 1.97 2.10
C LEU A 103 6.68 2.23 0.66
N GLY A 104 5.87 2.93 -0.14
CA GLY A 104 6.20 3.34 -1.49
C GLY A 104 7.47 4.19 -1.53
N TYR A 105 7.54 5.23 -0.71
CA TYR A 105 8.73 6.08 -0.57
C TYR A 105 9.98 5.28 -0.17
N LEU A 106 9.88 4.46 0.87
CA LEU A 106 10.99 3.66 1.39
C LEU A 106 11.43 2.57 0.40
N SER A 107 10.55 2.11 -0.48
CA SER A 107 10.88 1.10 -1.49
C SER A 107 11.94 1.59 -2.47
N LYS A 108 12.05 2.90 -2.66
CA LYS A 108 12.89 3.58 -3.67
C LYS A 108 12.57 3.15 -5.11
N PHE A 109 11.42 2.52 -5.33
CA PHE A 109 10.98 2.14 -6.67
C PHE A 109 10.57 3.38 -7.48
N LYS A 110 10.87 3.37 -8.76
CA LYS A 110 10.51 4.43 -9.71
C LYS A 110 10.08 3.80 -11.05
N PRO A 111 9.04 4.34 -11.70
CA PRO A 111 8.17 5.43 -11.24
C PRO A 111 7.13 4.96 -10.22
N TRP A 112 6.73 5.85 -9.30
CA TRP A 112 5.63 5.56 -8.39
C TRP A 112 4.63 6.72 -8.27
N ILE A 113 3.39 6.38 -7.99
CA ILE A 113 2.24 7.27 -7.87
C ILE A 113 1.71 7.21 -6.44
N LEU A 114 1.23 8.32 -5.91
CA LEU A 114 0.65 8.41 -4.59
C LEU A 114 -0.76 9.00 -4.67
N SER A 115 -1.77 8.21 -4.31
CA SER A 115 -3.13 8.72 -4.09
C SER A 115 -3.36 9.04 -2.63
N VAL A 116 -3.86 10.24 -2.35
CA VAL A 116 -4.14 10.77 -1.02
C VAL A 116 -5.65 10.82 -0.78
N TRP A 117 -6.10 10.61 0.46
CA TRP A 117 -7.50 10.39 0.80
C TRP A 117 -8.03 11.31 1.90
N GLY A 118 -7.34 12.39 2.22
CA GLY A 118 -7.76 13.39 3.21
C GLY A 118 -7.14 13.17 4.58
N SER A 119 -7.61 12.23 5.40
CA SER A 119 -7.10 12.03 6.76
C SER A 119 -5.59 11.74 6.82
N ASP A 120 -5.04 11.17 5.78
CA ASP A 120 -3.60 10.92 5.66
C ASP A 120 -2.77 12.18 5.39
N ILE A 121 -3.40 13.26 4.94
CA ILE A 121 -2.76 14.57 4.74
C ILE A 121 -3.07 15.51 5.89
N TYR A 122 -4.31 15.48 6.41
CA TYR A 122 -4.73 16.42 7.45
C TYR A 122 -4.40 15.92 8.87
N ASP A 123 -4.66 14.66 9.18
CA ASP A 123 -4.51 14.12 10.54
C ASP A 123 -3.14 13.52 10.82
N PHE A 124 -2.55 12.87 9.82
CA PHE A 124 -1.28 12.16 10.01
C PHE A 124 -0.11 13.09 10.34
N PRO A 125 0.10 14.23 9.65
CA PRO A 125 1.26 15.10 9.91
C PRO A 125 1.19 15.83 11.24
N VAL A 126 -0.01 16.10 11.76
CA VAL A 126 -0.16 16.83 13.05
C VAL A 126 0.19 15.98 14.28
N LYS A 127 0.23 14.64 14.12
CA LYS A 127 0.54 13.71 15.22
C LYS A 127 2.01 13.76 15.66
N SER A 128 2.93 14.11 14.78
CA SER A 128 4.35 14.26 15.12
C SER A 128 5.16 14.90 13.98
N PHE A 129 6.28 15.54 14.35
CA PHE A 129 7.23 16.08 13.36
C PHE A 129 7.77 15.00 12.39
N ARG A 130 7.98 13.79 12.87
CA ARG A 130 8.42 12.66 12.04
C ARG A 130 7.39 12.30 10.97
N ASN A 131 6.10 12.32 11.32
CA ASN A 131 5.02 12.04 10.38
C ASN A 131 4.96 13.11 9.30
N LYS A 132 5.07 14.40 9.68
CA LYS A 132 5.14 15.52 8.74
C LYS A 132 6.33 15.39 7.79
N TRP A 133 7.48 15.03 8.31
CA TRP A 133 8.68 14.83 7.50
C TRP A 133 8.52 13.66 6.51
N LEU A 134 7.99 12.50 6.97
CA LEU A 134 7.72 11.34 6.11
C LEU A 134 6.71 11.66 5.02
N LEU A 135 5.63 12.36 5.35
CA LEU A 135 4.63 12.80 4.38
C LEU A 135 5.26 13.68 3.30
N ASN A 136 6.01 14.72 3.70
CA ASN A 136 6.67 15.62 2.76
C ASN A 136 7.66 14.88 1.85
N LYS A 137 8.42 13.93 2.38
CA LYS A 137 9.34 13.10 1.57
C LYS A 137 8.57 12.21 0.60
N GLY A 138 7.46 11.62 1.03
CA GLY A 138 6.57 10.84 0.16
C GLY A 138 6.03 11.67 -0.99
N LEU A 139 5.37 12.79 -0.68
CA LEU A 139 4.77 13.71 -1.67
C LEU A 139 5.80 14.20 -2.70
N ASN A 140 6.98 14.65 -2.24
CA ASN A 140 8.02 15.19 -3.12
C ASN A 140 8.75 14.10 -3.94
N SER A 141 8.67 12.84 -3.55
CA SER A 141 9.37 11.75 -4.25
C SER A 141 8.48 11.01 -5.25
N ALA A 142 7.16 11.11 -5.13
CA ALA A 142 6.23 10.53 -6.09
C ALA A 142 6.34 11.25 -7.44
N ARG A 143 6.20 10.48 -8.53
CA ARG A 143 6.12 11.07 -9.88
C ARG A 143 4.83 11.86 -10.06
N THR A 144 3.76 11.38 -9.45
CA THR A 144 2.42 11.99 -9.50
C THR A 144 1.75 11.80 -8.15
N VAL A 145 1.06 12.85 -7.69
CA VAL A 145 0.19 12.81 -6.51
C VAL A 145 -1.24 13.11 -6.99
N CYS A 146 -2.20 12.28 -6.59
CA CYS A 146 -3.63 12.38 -6.95
C CYS A 146 -4.49 12.53 -5.70
#